data_c44764d83d43ae5deb505843478f32e0
#
_entry.id   c44764d83d43ae5deb505843478f32e0
#
_cell.length_a   1.000
_cell.length_b   1.000
_cell.length_c   1.000
_cell.angle_alpha   90.00
_cell.angle_beta   90.00
_cell.angle_gamma   90.00
#
_symmetry.space_group_name_H-M   'P 1'
#
loop_
_entity.id
_entity.type
_entity.pdbx_description
1 polymer ?
#
loop_
_entity_poly.entity_id
_entity_poly.type
_entity_poly.pdbx_seq_one_letter_code
_entity_poly.pdbx_strand_id
1 'polypeptide(L)'
;MSTTTSHRSGLLALVSVGLLAIAAGCSEEQRRDLGEEDIRRSLTEHVEQVADDRGLDIDGDLTCTADITEQSTLTASCDGTTSTGVAIVGSFEGTADMEDDPEVCTAHLVVLVDEASVADEADVDCFTGP
;
A
#
# COMPACT_ATOMS: atom_id res chain seq x y z
N MET A 1 33.46 -46.32 10.50
CA MET A 1 32.75 -45.97 9.25
C MET A 1 31.27 -45.68 9.43
N SER A 2 30.59 -46.33 10.36
CA SER A 2 29.15 -46.10 10.63
C SER A 2 28.87 -44.76 11.32
N THR A 3 29.86 -44.14 11.99
CA THR A 3 29.72 -42.88 12.67
C THR A 3 29.63 -41.66 11.73
N THR A 4 30.16 -41.77 10.52
CA THR A 4 30.14 -40.66 9.54
C THR A 4 28.76 -40.46 8.91
N THR A 5 27.96 -41.51 8.85
CA THR A 5 26.62 -41.47 8.23
C THR A 5 25.59 -40.78 9.13
N SER A 6 25.71 -40.90 10.46
CA SER A 6 24.79 -40.27 11.40
C SER A 6 24.97 -38.76 11.52
N HIS A 7 26.14 -38.22 11.25
CA HIS A 7 26.39 -36.77 11.26
C HIS A 7 25.71 -36.05 10.09
N ARG A 8 25.63 -36.71 8.94
CA ARG A 8 24.98 -36.09 7.76
C ARG A 8 23.48 -35.98 7.93
N SER A 9 22.86 -36.94 8.60
CA SER A 9 21.41 -36.91 8.86
C SER A 9 21.03 -35.78 9.81
N GLY A 10 21.87 -35.50 10.82
CA GLY A 10 21.62 -34.42 11.77
C GLY A 10 21.73 -33.03 11.14
N LEU A 11 22.67 -32.84 10.22
CA LEU A 11 22.83 -31.58 9.51
C LEU A 11 21.62 -31.26 8.59
N LEU A 12 21.10 -32.24 7.90
CA LEU A 12 19.93 -32.08 7.03
C LEU A 12 18.69 -31.72 7.82
N ALA A 13 18.47 -32.29 8.99
CA ALA A 13 17.34 -31.96 9.85
C ALA A 13 17.41 -30.51 10.36
N LEU A 14 18.58 -30.00 10.71
CA LEU A 14 18.77 -28.63 11.16
C LEU A 14 18.46 -27.61 10.06
N VAL A 15 18.86 -27.88 8.84
CA VAL A 15 18.57 -27.00 7.69
C VAL A 15 17.08 -26.91 7.41
N SER A 16 16.36 -28.02 7.51
CA SER A 16 14.91 -28.04 7.31
C SER A 16 14.14 -27.20 8.34
N VAL A 17 14.55 -27.26 9.60
CA VAL A 17 13.93 -26.47 10.67
C VAL A 17 14.22 -24.97 10.47
N GLY A 18 15.41 -24.61 10.04
CA GLY A 18 15.77 -23.23 9.75
C GLY A 18 14.93 -22.60 8.63
N LEU A 19 14.67 -23.35 7.57
CA LEU A 19 13.84 -22.90 6.46
C LEU A 19 12.38 -22.67 6.86
N LEU A 20 11.81 -23.54 7.69
CA LEU A 20 10.44 -23.38 8.18
C LEU A 20 10.30 -22.16 9.09
N ALA A 21 11.28 -21.87 9.93
CA ALA A 21 11.27 -20.72 10.81
C ALA A 21 11.33 -19.41 10.03
N ILE A 22 12.10 -19.33 8.95
CA ILE A 22 12.18 -18.15 8.07
C ILE A 22 10.85 -17.91 7.36
N ALA A 23 10.19 -18.95 6.85
CA ALA A 23 8.92 -18.83 6.17
C ALA A 23 7.79 -18.38 7.12
N ALA A 24 7.81 -18.78 8.39
CA ALA A 24 6.81 -18.41 9.37
C ALA A 24 6.97 -16.97 9.90
N GLY A 25 8.18 -16.38 9.86
CA GLY A 25 8.48 -15.07 10.43
C GLY A 25 8.13 -13.86 9.58
N CYS A 26 7.70 -14.03 8.31
CA CYS A 26 7.61 -12.94 7.33
C CYS A 26 6.19 -12.45 7.04
N SER A 27 5.12 -12.89 7.74
CA SER A 27 3.77 -12.77 7.20
C SER A 27 3.03 -11.47 7.48
N GLU A 28 3.18 -10.81 8.63
CA GLU A 28 2.38 -9.63 8.98
C GLU A 28 2.95 -8.31 8.44
N GLU A 29 4.23 -8.07 8.59
CA GLU A 29 4.88 -6.88 8.06
C GLU A 29 4.82 -6.84 6.53
N GLN A 30 5.03 -7.98 5.88
CA GLN A 30 4.92 -8.08 4.44
C GLN A 30 3.52 -7.77 3.93
N ARG A 31 2.48 -8.21 4.62
CA ARG A 31 1.10 -7.91 4.26
C ARG A 31 0.81 -6.42 4.32
N ARG A 32 1.26 -5.76 5.39
CA ARG A 32 1.09 -4.30 5.53
C ARG A 32 1.84 -3.55 4.45
N ASP A 33 3.07 -3.93 4.16
CA ASP A 33 3.87 -3.31 3.10
C ASP A 33 3.22 -3.46 1.73
N LEU A 34 2.70 -4.64 1.40
CA LEU A 34 1.98 -4.88 0.15
C LEU A 34 0.67 -4.10 0.09
N GLY A 35 -0.05 -4.03 1.21
CA GLY A 35 -1.27 -3.24 1.31
C GLY A 35 -1.00 -1.75 1.13
N GLU A 36 0.05 -1.23 1.74
CA GLU A 36 0.47 0.17 1.59
C GLU A 36 0.86 0.48 0.14
N GLU A 37 1.54 -0.44 -0.53
CA GLU A 37 1.88 -0.30 -1.95
C GLU A 37 0.64 -0.26 -2.83
N ASP A 38 -0.31 -1.16 -2.58
CA ASP A 38 -1.59 -1.18 -3.31
C ASP A 38 -2.39 0.11 -3.10
N ILE A 39 -2.38 0.63 -1.89
CA ILE A 39 -3.04 1.89 -1.55
C ILE A 39 -2.39 3.07 -2.27
N ARG A 40 -1.06 3.14 -2.29
CA ARG A 40 -0.34 4.18 -3.04
C ARG A 40 -0.70 4.16 -4.51
N ARG A 41 -0.74 2.96 -5.10
CA ARG A 41 -1.13 2.79 -6.51
C ARG A 41 -2.57 3.23 -6.75
N SER A 42 -3.48 2.80 -5.90
CA SER A 42 -4.89 3.16 -5.99
C SER A 42 -5.09 4.67 -5.86
N LEU A 43 -4.45 5.30 -4.89
CA LEU A 43 -4.54 6.74 -4.71
C LEU A 43 -3.98 7.51 -5.90
N THR A 44 -2.85 7.05 -6.46
CA THR A 44 -2.28 7.62 -7.68
C THR A 44 -3.30 7.59 -8.81
N GLU A 45 -3.94 6.47 -9.03
CA GLU A 45 -4.95 6.30 -10.09
C GLU A 45 -6.17 7.21 -9.87
N HIS A 46 -6.64 7.34 -8.63
CA HIS A 46 -7.75 8.23 -8.29
C HIS A 46 -7.39 9.71 -8.55
N VAL A 47 -6.20 10.12 -8.14
CA VAL A 47 -5.73 11.51 -8.37
C VAL A 47 -5.59 11.79 -9.87
N GLU A 48 -5.01 10.85 -10.61
CA GLU A 48 -4.88 10.96 -12.06
C GLU A 48 -6.23 11.05 -12.76
N GLN A 49 -7.21 10.26 -12.31
CA GLN A 49 -8.56 10.29 -12.86
C GLN A 49 -9.25 11.63 -12.59
N VAL A 50 -9.12 12.17 -11.38
CA VAL A 50 -9.69 13.49 -11.03
C VAL A 50 -9.05 14.58 -11.88
N ALA A 51 -7.73 14.55 -12.06
CA ALA A 51 -7.01 15.48 -12.92
C ALA A 51 -7.50 15.39 -14.36
N ASP A 52 -7.64 14.20 -14.88
CA ASP A 52 -8.09 13.92 -16.24
C ASP A 52 -9.52 14.45 -16.49
N ASP A 53 -10.43 14.19 -15.56
CA ASP A 53 -11.81 14.68 -15.61
C ASP A 53 -11.91 16.19 -15.60
N ARG A 54 -10.88 16.87 -15.06
CA ARG A 54 -10.79 18.32 -14.99
C ARG A 54 -9.96 18.94 -16.09
N GLY A 55 -9.43 18.13 -17.01
CA GLY A 55 -8.57 18.59 -18.08
C GLY A 55 -7.22 19.08 -17.60
N LEU A 56 -6.74 18.57 -16.46
CA LEU A 56 -5.44 18.91 -15.89
C LEU A 56 -4.41 17.84 -16.24
N ASP A 57 -3.23 18.28 -16.66
CA ASP A 57 -2.12 17.38 -16.90
C ASP A 57 -1.17 17.42 -15.70
N ILE A 58 -0.82 16.26 -15.19
CA ILE A 58 0.16 16.13 -14.11
C ILE A 58 1.56 16.13 -14.73
N ASP A 59 2.42 17.02 -14.24
CA ASP A 59 3.81 17.12 -14.69
C ASP A 59 4.68 16.16 -13.87
N GLY A 60 5.21 15.14 -14.52
CA GLY A 60 6.01 14.11 -13.88
C GLY A 60 5.18 13.12 -13.06
N ASP A 61 5.82 12.47 -12.09
CA ASP A 61 5.20 11.46 -11.25
C ASP A 61 4.69 12.08 -9.94
N LEU A 62 3.56 11.54 -9.45
CA LEU A 62 3.08 11.84 -8.10
C LEU A 62 3.99 11.16 -7.07
N THR A 63 4.26 11.85 -5.98
CA THR A 63 4.97 11.30 -4.83
C THR A 63 3.94 10.89 -3.78
N CYS A 64 3.82 9.59 -3.54
CA CYS A 64 2.79 9.04 -2.66
C CYS A 64 3.38 8.32 -1.47
N THR A 65 2.74 8.48 -0.33
CA THR A 65 3.03 7.74 0.91
C THR A 65 1.75 7.10 1.43
N ALA A 66 1.88 5.98 2.11
CA ALA A 66 0.76 5.32 2.78
C ALA A 66 1.24 4.69 4.07
N ASP A 67 0.41 4.73 5.09
CA ASP A 67 0.68 4.14 6.39
C ASP A 67 -0.56 3.42 6.92
N ILE A 68 -0.41 2.14 7.26
CA ILE A 68 -1.44 1.35 7.92
C ILE A 68 -0.93 1.02 9.32
N THR A 69 -1.66 1.45 10.34
CA THR A 69 -1.30 1.18 11.73
C THR A 69 -1.72 -0.21 12.17
N GLU A 70 -1.23 -0.65 13.33
CA GLU A 70 -1.65 -1.92 13.94
C GLU A 70 -3.13 -1.95 14.30
N GLN A 71 -3.76 -0.79 14.46
CA GLN A 71 -5.19 -0.65 14.72
C GLN A 71 -6.01 -0.53 13.43
N SER A 72 -5.43 -0.88 12.30
CA SER A 72 -6.08 -0.84 10.99
C SER A 72 -6.50 0.57 10.53
N THR A 73 -5.87 1.61 11.06
CA THR A 73 -6.09 2.98 10.62
C THR A 73 -5.20 3.28 9.41
N LEU A 74 -5.78 3.85 8.38
CA LEU A 74 -5.09 4.21 7.14
C LEU A 74 -4.98 5.71 6.98
N THR A 75 -3.77 6.17 6.66
CA THR A 75 -3.52 7.49 6.11
C THR A 75 -2.63 7.36 4.88
N ALA A 76 -2.98 8.05 3.80
CA ALA A 76 -2.17 8.08 2.59
C ALA A 76 -2.29 9.45 1.94
N SER A 77 -1.24 9.86 1.25
CA SER A 77 -1.24 11.10 0.50
C SER A 77 -0.37 11.02 -0.75
N CYS A 78 -0.77 11.75 -1.78
CA CYS A 78 -0.01 11.94 -3.01
C CYS A 78 0.14 13.44 -3.26
N ASP A 79 1.35 13.86 -3.60
CA ASP A 79 1.68 15.25 -3.96
C ASP A 79 2.21 15.31 -5.38
N GLY A 80 1.82 16.32 -6.10
CA GLY A 80 2.32 16.57 -7.45
C GLY A 80 2.11 18.00 -7.89
N THR A 81 2.47 18.26 -9.14
CA THR A 81 2.32 19.57 -9.78
C THR A 81 1.72 19.36 -11.16
N THR A 82 0.80 20.21 -11.55
CA THR A 82 0.26 20.19 -12.91
C THR A 82 1.21 20.87 -13.89
N SER A 83 0.99 20.69 -15.19
CA SER A 83 1.79 21.31 -16.24
C SER A 83 1.78 22.83 -16.21
N THR A 84 0.80 23.44 -15.55
CA THR A 84 0.71 24.90 -15.36
C THR A 84 1.36 25.38 -14.06
N GLY A 85 1.99 24.47 -13.29
CA GLY A 85 2.69 24.80 -12.05
C GLY A 85 1.83 24.87 -10.82
N VAL A 86 0.60 24.33 -10.86
CA VAL A 86 -0.34 24.34 -9.74
C VAL A 86 -0.18 23.04 -8.93
N ALA A 87 -0.20 23.14 -7.60
CA ALA A 87 -0.09 21.99 -6.73
C ALA A 87 -1.36 21.14 -6.76
N ILE A 88 -1.20 19.81 -6.80
CA ILE A 88 -2.28 18.83 -6.65
C ILE A 88 -1.93 17.89 -5.52
N VAL A 89 -2.89 17.67 -4.61
CA VAL A 89 -2.72 16.81 -3.43
C VAL A 89 -3.93 15.90 -3.32
N GLY A 90 -3.69 14.59 -3.25
CA GLY A 90 -4.74 13.63 -2.96
C GLY A 90 -4.49 12.96 -1.61
N SER A 91 -5.55 12.59 -0.92
CA SER A 91 -5.43 11.88 0.35
C SER A 91 -6.52 10.83 0.53
N PHE A 92 -6.14 9.75 1.22
CA PHE A 92 -7.06 8.78 1.80
C PHE A 92 -6.95 8.82 3.31
N GLU A 93 -8.08 8.84 3.98
CA GLU A 93 -8.18 8.63 5.42
C GLU A 93 -9.28 7.61 5.70
N GLY A 94 -8.96 6.56 6.44
CA GLY A 94 -9.94 5.51 6.69
C GLY A 94 -9.37 4.32 7.43
N THR A 95 -9.87 3.14 7.08
CA THR A 95 -9.48 1.88 7.70
C THR A 95 -9.09 0.86 6.64
N ALA A 96 -8.04 0.10 6.94
CA ALA A 96 -7.58 -1.01 6.10
C ALA A 96 -7.44 -2.24 6.97
N ASP A 97 -8.37 -3.18 6.83
CA ASP A 97 -8.36 -4.44 7.57
C ASP A 97 -7.68 -5.51 6.73
N MET A 98 -6.45 -5.83 7.12
CA MET A 98 -5.60 -6.80 6.43
C MET A 98 -5.80 -8.24 6.93
N GLU A 99 -6.54 -8.42 8.03
CA GLU A 99 -6.81 -9.74 8.61
C GLU A 99 -8.07 -10.40 8.04
N ASP A 100 -8.96 -9.61 7.47
CA ASP A 100 -10.17 -10.11 6.81
C ASP A 100 -9.83 -10.86 5.52
N ASP A 101 -10.67 -11.82 5.17
CA ASP A 101 -10.58 -12.55 3.92
C ASP A 101 -11.93 -12.46 3.18
N PRO A 102 -12.06 -11.62 2.13
CA PRO A 102 -11.01 -10.76 1.56
C PRO A 102 -10.66 -9.55 2.43
N GLU A 103 -9.47 -8.99 2.21
CA GLU A 103 -9.01 -7.78 2.86
C GLU A 103 -9.93 -6.61 2.49
N VAL A 104 -10.25 -5.75 3.48
CA VAL A 104 -11.17 -4.63 3.29
C VAL A 104 -10.46 -3.32 3.57
N CYS A 105 -10.59 -2.38 2.64
CA CYS A 105 -10.07 -1.02 2.80
C CYS A 105 -11.14 -0.02 2.39
N THR A 106 -11.52 0.85 3.31
CA THR A 106 -12.49 1.92 3.06
C THR A 106 -11.92 3.25 3.51
N ALA A 107 -11.93 4.24 2.64
CA ALA A 107 -11.36 5.55 2.92
C ALA A 107 -12.20 6.69 2.37
N HIS A 108 -11.97 7.86 2.93
CA HIS A 108 -12.45 9.13 2.42
C HIS A 108 -11.38 9.70 1.49
N LEU A 109 -11.73 9.90 0.22
CA LEU A 109 -10.85 10.49 -0.78
C LEU A 109 -11.09 12.00 -0.86
N VAL A 110 -10.02 12.77 -0.72
CA VAL A 110 -10.04 14.21 -0.96
C VAL A 110 -8.93 14.54 -1.95
N VAL A 111 -9.25 15.32 -2.98
CA VAL A 111 -8.26 15.85 -3.92
C VAL A 111 -8.36 17.36 -3.92
N LEU A 112 -7.22 18.02 -3.69
CA LEU A 112 -7.09 19.48 -3.71
C LEU A 112 -6.27 19.90 -4.91
N VAL A 113 -6.74 20.92 -5.60
CA VAL A 113 -5.98 21.59 -6.67
C VAL A 113 -5.88 23.06 -6.28
N ASP A 114 -4.66 23.56 -6.14
CA ASP A 114 -4.41 24.92 -5.66
C ASP A 114 -5.15 25.21 -4.34
N GLU A 115 -5.08 24.24 -3.40
CA GLU A 115 -5.71 24.26 -2.08
C GLU A 115 -7.24 24.22 -2.08
N ALA A 116 -7.89 24.15 -3.24
CA ALA A 116 -9.33 24.03 -3.36
C ALA A 116 -9.76 22.57 -3.56
N SER A 117 -10.73 22.12 -2.80
CA SER A 117 -11.26 20.74 -2.94
C SER A 117 -11.99 20.58 -4.28
N VAL A 118 -11.51 19.66 -5.10
CA VAL A 118 -12.11 19.32 -6.40
C VAL A 118 -12.72 17.93 -6.40
N ALA A 119 -12.42 17.11 -5.41
CA ALA A 119 -13.07 15.82 -5.18
C ALA A 119 -13.14 15.56 -3.69
N ASP A 120 -14.25 15.02 -3.23
CA ASP A 120 -14.53 14.69 -1.84
C ASP A 120 -15.52 13.53 -1.87
N GLU A 121 -15.00 12.31 -1.72
CA GLU A 121 -15.78 11.08 -1.82
C GLU A 121 -15.61 10.24 -0.56
N ALA A 122 -16.73 9.91 0.08
CA ALA A 122 -16.74 8.99 1.21
C ALA A 122 -16.83 7.54 0.74
N ASP A 123 -16.36 6.60 1.57
CA ASP A 123 -16.52 5.16 1.38
C ASP A 123 -15.93 4.63 0.07
N VAL A 124 -14.73 5.13 -0.30
CA VAL A 124 -13.99 4.66 -1.46
C VAL A 124 -13.21 3.39 -1.09
N ASP A 125 -13.22 2.40 -1.97
CA ASP A 125 -12.35 1.24 -1.83
C ASP A 125 -10.91 1.65 -2.15
N CYS A 126 -10.03 1.61 -1.14
CA CYS A 126 -8.67 2.08 -1.28
C CYS A 126 -7.66 1.03 -1.76
N PHE A 127 -8.10 -0.20 -2.01
CA PHE A 127 -7.26 -1.22 -2.64
C PHE A 127 -7.40 -1.25 -4.16
N THR A 128 -8.49 -0.72 -4.69
CA THR A 128 -8.77 -0.71 -6.13
C THR A 128 -8.77 0.71 -6.68
N GLY A 129 -8.41 0.85 -7.95
CA GLY A 129 -8.49 2.13 -8.65
C GLY A 129 -9.93 2.56 -8.94
N PRO A 130 -10.12 3.74 -9.52
CA PRO A 130 -11.43 4.27 -9.89
C PRO A 130 -12.15 3.47 -10.95
#